data_6506f5b21d2e8ad9f7bbdf7c6a49c352
#
_entry.id   6506f5b21d2e8ad9f7bbdf7c6a49c352
#
_cell.length_a   1.000
_cell.length_b   1.000
_cell.length_c   1.000
_cell.angle_alpha   90.00
_cell.angle_beta   90.00
_cell.angle_gamma   90.00
#
_symmetry.space_group_name_H-M   'P 1'
#
loop_
_entity.id
_entity.type
_entity.pdbx_description
1 polymer ?
#
loop_
_entity_poly.entity_id
_entity_poly.type
_entity_poly.pdbx_seq_one_letter_code
_entity_poly.pdbx_strand_id
1 'polypeptide(L)'
;MRKRTKLQVGEDLWSVAIYARKSRITNKGDSIGVQFKQSADYAINQLSLPENYEFLHYEDKGLSGYYSDRPDFQRLLHDIDKGKIKAVACYKLDRISRKTSDLMRLLEYFERHNVTLLVCSNNINTKISTSKIIIQVLAIIAEFERDILTERIQDNLMELAKDGRWMGGVTPTGFSSKRVSTGSGKNKSAVSFLVSIPEERRLVEKLFDTFLSTRSICATATALKKEYTTKNGAEFTALAVRDILKNPIYCTADELSYQYFMDQGANLFGEPEDYDGVHGISAYNKTDQMILEDENSTFFNPKFVHAMERKPIEQWIVSVGQHDGYISSEKWTSAQKLLLTIAERHNRPHRKTNALLSGILRCPL
;
A
#
# COMPACT_ATOMS: atom_id res chain seq x y z
N MET A 1 18.51 -10.63 72.32
CA MET A 1 17.32 -10.66 71.45
C MET A 1 17.28 -9.36 70.63
N ARG A 2 17.71 -9.37 69.39
CA ARG A 2 17.62 -8.22 68.47
C ARG A 2 16.24 -8.28 67.80
N LYS A 3 15.39 -7.28 68.04
CA LYS A 3 14.13 -7.07 67.33
C LYS A 3 14.45 -6.81 65.85
N ARG A 4 14.02 -7.70 64.93
CA ARG A 4 13.97 -7.47 63.52
C ARG A 4 12.85 -6.47 63.26
N THR A 5 13.19 -5.23 62.91
CA THR A 5 12.29 -4.23 62.35
C THR A 5 11.77 -4.78 61.03
N LYS A 6 10.47 -5.02 60.93
CA LYS A 6 9.80 -5.27 59.62
C LYS A 6 10.02 -4.03 58.77
N LEU A 7 10.72 -4.19 57.67
CA LEU A 7 10.70 -3.22 56.58
C LEU A 7 9.23 -3.06 56.16
N GLN A 8 8.70 -1.87 56.26
CA GLN A 8 7.45 -1.48 55.65
C GLN A 8 7.63 -1.65 54.13
N VAL A 9 6.83 -2.52 53.53
CA VAL A 9 6.67 -2.60 52.09
C VAL A 9 6.15 -1.21 51.67
N GLY A 10 6.94 -0.46 50.90
CA GLY A 10 6.53 0.84 50.39
C GLY A 10 5.19 0.69 49.66
N GLU A 11 4.27 1.59 49.95
CA GLU A 11 3.02 1.71 49.19
C GLU A 11 3.40 1.86 47.71
N ASP A 12 2.96 0.90 46.87
CA ASP A 12 3.23 0.91 45.44
C ASP A 12 2.70 2.23 44.86
N LEU A 13 3.60 3.04 44.30
CA LEU A 13 3.28 4.29 43.64
C LEU A 13 2.26 4.05 42.51
N TRP A 14 1.12 4.73 42.54
CA TRP A 14 0.03 4.55 41.61
C TRP A 14 0.25 5.40 40.37
N SER A 15 0.83 4.86 39.29
CA SER A 15 1.21 5.61 38.11
C SER A 15 0.13 5.56 37.02
N VAL A 16 -0.26 6.73 36.55
CA VAL A 16 -1.15 6.92 35.41
C VAL A 16 -0.34 7.41 34.21
N ALA A 17 -0.30 6.63 33.15
CA ALA A 17 0.34 7.03 31.91
C ALA A 17 -0.58 7.95 31.09
N ILE A 18 -0.08 9.08 30.65
CA ILE A 18 -0.79 9.94 29.69
C ILE A 18 -0.06 9.86 28.37
N TYR A 19 -0.78 9.34 27.34
CA TYR A 19 -0.24 9.23 26.00
C TYR A 19 -0.81 10.26 25.05
N ALA A 20 0.07 11.01 24.39
CA ALA A 20 -0.29 12.01 23.40
C ALA A 20 0.48 11.80 22.10
N ARG A 21 -0.17 12.06 20.94
CA ARG A 21 0.46 11.93 19.63
C ARG A 21 0.07 13.04 18.68
N LYS A 22 1.04 13.56 17.91
CA LYS A 22 0.83 14.50 16.83
C LYS A 22 1.46 14.00 15.53
N SER A 23 0.67 13.89 14.46
CA SER A 23 1.10 13.33 13.16
C SER A 23 1.88 14.31 12.27
N ARG A 24 1.81 15.61 12.52
CA ARG A 24 2.56 16.67 11.80
C ARG A 24 2.98 17.77 12.76
N ILE A 25 4.17 18.33 12.54
CA ILE A 25 4.65 19.53 13.23
C ILE A 25 3.96 20.74 12.56
N THR A 26 2.73 21.02 12.92
CA THR A 26 2.00 22.21 12.46
C THR A 26 1.56 23.02 13.67
N ASN A 27 1.62 24.36 13.58
CA ASN A 27 1.21 25.26 14.66
C ASN A 27 -0.33 25.39 14.82
N LYS A 28 -1.11 24.70 13.98
CA LYS A 28 -2.58 24.67 14.07
C LYS A 28 -3.05 23.29 14.51
N GLY A 29 -3.82 23.22 15.57
CA GLY A 29 -4.44 22.03 16.16
C GLY A 29 -4.11 21.84 17.64
N ASP A 30 -4.78 20.89 18.31
CA ASP A 30 -4.60 20.62 19.73
C ASP A 30 -3.13 20.36 20.06
N SER A 31 -2.52 21.28 20.83
CA SER A 31 -1.13 21.10 21.25
C SER A 31 -1.02 19.89 22.17
N ILE A 32 0.14 19.22 22.15
CA ILE A 32 0.40 18.07 23.04
C ILE A 32 0.14 18.42 24.49
N GLY A 33 0.52 19.67 24.91
CA GLY A 33 0.25 20.14 26.27
C GLY A 33 -1.24 20.21 26.62
N VAL A 34 -2.10 20.58 25.66
CA VAL A 34 -3.56 20.57 25.86
C VAL A 34 -4.07 19.14 26.01
N GLN A 35 -3.59 18.20 25.17
CA GLN A 35 -3.96 16.78 25.29
C GLN A 35 -3.56 16.22 26.65
N PHE A 36 -2.37 16.52 27.14
CA PHE A 36 -1.92 16.08 28.48
C PHE A 36 -2.81 16.61 29.58
N LYS A 37 -3.06 17.93 29.59
CA LYS A 37 -3.89 18.57 30.61
C LYS A 37 -5.30 17.98 30.65
N GLN A 38 -5.98 17.90 29.51
CA GLN A 38 -7.33 17.36 29.44
C GLN A 38 -7.41 15.89 29.83
N SER A 39 -6.40 15.07 29.46
CA SER A 39 -6.34 13.67 29.83
C SER A 39 -6.06 13.49 31.31
N ALA A 40 -5.22 14.34 31.91
CA ALA A 40 -4.96 14.33 33.35
C ALA A 40 -6.19 14.71 34.16
N ASP A 41 -6.84 15.82 33.79
CA ASP A 41 -8.06 16.30 34.44
C ASP A 41 -9.17 15.23 34.37
N TYR A 42 -9.30 14.56 33.19
CA TYR A 42 -10.25 13.48 33.01
C TYR A 42 -9.91 12.26 33.91
N ALA A 43 -8.64 11.87 33.99
CA ALA A 43 -8.19 10.76 34.83
C ALA A 43 -8.47 11.02 36.32
N ILE A 44 -8.22 12.24 36.79
CA ILE A 44 -8.52 12.64 38.18
C ILE A 44 -10.01 12.48 38.48
N ASN A 45 -10.87 12.89 37.54
CA ASN A 45 -12.33 12.84 37.73
C ASN A 45 -12.91 11.42 37.63
N GLN A 46 -12.25 10.53 36.86
CA GLN A 46 -12.77 9.17 36.60
C GLN A 46 -12.20 8.08 37.50
N LEU A 47 -11.07 8.33 38.10
CA LEU A 47 -10.37 7.37 38.96
C LEU A 47 -10.37 7.89 40.40
N SER A 48 -10.64 6.99 41.35
CA SER A 48 -10.39 7.26 42.78
C SER A 48 -8.87 7.11 43.02
N LEU A 49 -8.13 8.17 42.70
CA LEU A 49 -6.67 8.14 42.86
C LEU A 49 -6.28 8.14 44.34
N PRO A 50 -5.31 7.31 44.75
CA PRO A 50 -4.76 7.36 46.09
C PRO A 50 -3.95 8.65 46.31
N GLU A 51 -3.60 9.01 47.53
CA GLU A 51 -2.77 10.19 47.81
C GLU A 51 -1.39 10.12 47.16
N ASN A 52 -0.84 8.90 46.97
CA ASN A 52 0.44 8.66 46.34
C ASN A 52 0.28 8.24 44.90
N TYR A 53 -0.05 9.21 44.01
CA TYR A 53 -0.13 8.99 42.58
C TYR A 53 0.81 9.91 41.79
N GLU A 54 1.17 9.47 40.57
CA GLU A 54 1.94 10.28 39.63
C GLU A 54 1.40 10.16 38.18
N PHE A 55 1.65 11.17 37.37
CA PHE A 55 1.41 11.14 35.94
C PHE A 55 2.72 10.94 35.17
N LEU A 56 2.79 9.87 34.38
CA LEU A 56 3.91 9.62 33.46
C LEU A 56 3.53 10.02 32.05
N HIS A 57 4.38 10.83 31.42
CA HIS A 57 4.12 11.40 30.09
C HIS A 57 4.81 10.57 29.02
N TYR A 58 4.05 10.21 27.97
CA TYR A 58 4.50 9.50 26.79
C TYR A 58 4.06 10.28 25.54
N GLU A 59 5.02 10.64 24.67
CA GLU A 59 4.77 11.58 23.59
C GLU A 59 5.47 11.15 22.29
N ASP A 60 4.69 10.89 21.22
CA ASP A 60 5.21 10.61 19.89
C ASP A 60 4.86 11.75 18.91
N LYS A 61 5.89 12.41 18.33
CA LYS A 61 5.78 13.50 17.38
C LYS A 61 6.21 13.09 15.97
N GLY A 62 5.42 13.51 14.96
CA GLY A 62 5.82 13.41 13.54
C GLY A 62 5.88 11.99 12.97
N LEU A 63 5.37 10.98 13.69
CA LEU A 63 5.53 9.59 13.36
C LEU A 63 4.31 8.99 12.66
N SER A 64 4.55 7.92 11.89
CA SER A 64 3.52 7.19 11.15
C SER A 64 2.52 6.45 12.07
N GLY A 65 1.54 5.81 11.49
CA GLY A 65 0.53 5.06 12.23
C GLY A 65 1.01 3.73 12.84
N TYR A 66 2.19 3.22 12.45
CA TYR A 66 2.69 1.93 12.92
C TYR A 66 3.27 1.99 14.33
N TYR A 67 3.04 0.95 15.14
CA TYR A 67 3.53 0.89 16.52
C TYR A 67 5.06 0.85 16.62
N SER A 68 5.75 0.20 15.66
CA SER A 68 7.21 0.13 15.60
C SER A 68 7.89 1.50 15.54
N ASP A 69 7.20 2.48 14.95
CA ASP A 69 7.73 3.84 14.75
C ASP A 69 7.38 4.79 15.91
N ARG A 70 6.90 4.26 17.05
CA ARG A 70 6.45 5.04 18.21
C ARG A 70 7.27 4.67 19.45
N PRO A 71 8.44 5.25 19.65
CA PRO A 71 9.35 4.87 20.73
C PRO A 71 8.75 5.07 22.11
N ASP A 72 8.00 6.15 22.35
CA ASP A 72 7.36 6.39 23.63
C ASP A 72 6.16 5.47 23.85
N PHE A 73 5.45 5.07 22.81
CA PHE A 73 4.43 4.03 22.93
C PHE A 73 5.04 2.67 23.30
N GLN A 74 6.18 2.30 22.72
CA GLN A 74 6.91 1.09 23.10
C GLN A 74 7.40 1.15 24.55
N ARG A 75 7.88 2.31 24.99
CA ARG A 75 8.26 2.54 26.40
C ARG A 75 7.05 2.39 27.33
N LEU A 76 5.87 2.91 26.95
CA LEU A 76 4.63 2.72 27.68
C LEU A 76 4.29 1.23 27.86
N LEU A 77 4.32 0.45 26.78
CA LEU A 77 4.04 -0.99 26.83
C LEU A 77 5.04 -1.73 27.74
N HIS A 78 6.32 -1.40 27.64
CA HIS A 78 7.34 -1.98 28.51
C HIS A 78 7.14 -1.64 30.00
N ASP A 79 6.69 -0.41 30.30
CA ASP A 79 6.38 -0.01 31.68
C ASP A 79 5.09 -0.68 32.20
N ILE A 80 4.14 -1.01 31.30
CA ILE A 80 2.97 -1.84 31.62
C ILE A 80 3.41 -3.27 31.92
N ASP A 81 4.27 -3.88 31.11
CA ASP A 81 4.80 -5.24 31.35
C ASP A 81 5.50 -5.34 32.71
N LYS A 82 6.15 -4.27 33.15
CA LYS A 82 6.78 -4.18 34.50
C LYS A 82 5.77 -3.95 35.62
N GLY A 83 4.48 -3.83 35.35
CA GLY A 83 3.42 -3.58 36.32
C GLY A 83 3.42 -2.18 36.95
N LYS A 84 4.19 -1.22 36.40
CA LYS A 84 4.28 0.15 36.90
C LYS A 84 3.01 0.94 36.64
N ILE A 85 2.34 0.73 35.49
CA ILE A 85 1.20 1.50 35.05
C ILE A 85 -0.10 0.84 35.46
N LYS A 86 -0.99 1.61 36.09
CA LYS A 86 -2.32 1.16 36.52
C LYS A 86 -3.44 1.66 35.63
N ALA A 87 -3.24 2.81 34.95
CA ALA A 87 -4.17 3.35 33.98
C ALA A 87 -3.42 4.06 32.86
N VAL A 88 -4.00 4.05 31.65
CA VAL A 88 -3.55 4.78 30.48
C VAL A 88 -4.65 5.78 30.10
N ALA A 89 -4.33 7.07 30.02
CA ALA A 89 -5.23 8.12 29.61
C ALA A 89 -4.78 8.73 28.28
N CYS A 90 -5.73 8.98 27.38
CA CYS A 90 -5.50 9.69 26.13
C CYS A 90 -6.65 10.63 25.81
N TYR A 91 -6.38 11.64 24.98
CA TYR A 91 -7.41 12.61 24.57
C TYR A 91 -8.44 11.98 23.62
N LYS A 92 -7.98 11.27 22.57
CA LYS A 92 -8.83 10.60 21.58
C LYS A 92 -8.31 9.20 21.29
N LEU A 93 -9.22 8.30 20.90
CA LEU A 93 -8.91 6.91 20.60
C LEU A 93 -7.91 6.77 19.44
N ASP A 94 -7.99 7.65 18.42
CA ASP A 94 -7.09 7.68 17.26
C ASP A 94 -5.62 8.04 17.62
N ARG A 95 -5.38 8.55 18.82
CA ARG A 95 -4.02 8.74 19.34
C ARG A 95 -3.36 7.42 19.66
N ILE A 96 -4.11 6.48 20.19
CA ILE A 96 -3.62 5.15 20.56
C ILE A 96 -3.55 4.25 19.32
N SER A 97 -4.66 4.03 18.64
CA SER A 97 -4.71 3.23 17.41
C SER A 97 -5.61 3.83 16.35
N ARG A 98 -5.25 3.59 15.08
CA ARG A 98 -6.07 3.94 13.91
C ARG A 98 -6.73 2.70 13.27
N LYS A 99 -6.24 1.50 13.58
CA LYS A 99 -6.80 0.25 13.09
C LYS A 99 -7.63 -0.38 14.19
N THR A 100 -8.83 -0.82 13.84
CA THR A 100 -9.76 -1.48 14.76
C THR A 100 -9.18 -2.75 15.34
N SER A 101 -8.54 -3.59 14.51
CA SER A 101 -7.90 -4.82 14.94
C SER A 101 -6.80 -4.58 15.99
N ASP A 102 -5.98 -3.55 15.78
CA ASP A 102 -4.91 -3.18 16.71
C ASP A 102 -5.48 -2.66 18.04
N LEU A 103 -6.58 -1.89 17.96
CA LEU A 103 -7.26 -1.38 19.14
C LEU A 103 -7.83 -2.52 20.00
N MET A 104 -8.48 -3.52 19.36
CA MET A 104 -9.04 -4.67 20.08
C MET A 104 -7.94 -5.48 20.79
N ARG A 105 -6.85 -5.78 20.08
CA ARG A 105 -5.67 -6.47 20.68
C ARG A 105 -5.08 -5.68 21.83
N LEU A 106 -5.04 -4.35 21.71
CA LEU A 106 -4.50 -3.49 22.78
C LEU A 106 -5.42 -3.45 24.01
N LEU A 107 -6.74 -3.46 23.80
CA LEU A 107 -7.70 -3.57 24.92
C LEU A 107 -7.55 -4.89 25.66
N GLU A 108 -7.40 -6.02 24.95
CA GLU A 108 -7.11 -7.30 25.55
C GLU A 108 -5.78 -7.30 26.32
N TYR A 109 -4.75 -6.66 25.75
CA TYR A 109 -3.46 -6.51 26.41
C TYR A 109 -3.57 -5.70 27.71
N PHE A 110 -4.26 -4.56 27.70
CA PHE A 110 -4.50 -3.78 28.91
C PHE A 110 -5.30 -4.55 29.94
N GLU A 111 -6.30 -5.32 29.53
CA GLU A 111 -7.10 -6.13 30.41
C GLU A 111 -6.26 -7.24 31.09
N ARG A 112 -5.41 -7.93 30.34
CA ARG A 112 -4.48 -8.95 30.90
C ARG A 112 -3.53 -8.38 31.93
N HIS A 113 -3.15 -7.10 31.82
CA HIS A 113 -2.25 -6.42 32.76
C HIS A 113 -3.02 -5.61 33.82
N ASN A 114 -4.36 -5.75 33.89
CA ASN A 114 -5.21 -4.96 34.79
C ASN A 114 -5.03 -3.45 34.66
N VAL A 115 -4.78 -2.95 33.45
CA VAL A 115 -4.62 -1.54 33.12
C VAL A 115 -5.94 -0.97 32.61
N THR A 116 -6.38 0.14 33.21
CA THR A 116 -7.60 0.84 32.79
C THR A 116 -7.28 1.82 31.67
N LEU A 117 -8.03 1.75 30.55
CA LEU A 117 -7.96 2.77 29.47
C LEU A 117 -9.01 3.84 29.71
N LEU A 118 -8.58 5.10 29.64
CA LEU A 118 -9.40 6.32 29.73
C LEU A 118 -9.30 7.12 28.44
N VAL A 119 -10.43 7.47 27.82
CA VAL A 119 -10.47 8.33 26.63
C VAL A 119 -11.34 9.55 26.89
N CYS A 120 -10.69 10.71 26.92
CA CYS A 120 -11.30 11.96 27.33
C CYS A 120 -12.44 12.41 26.39
N SER A 121 -12.20 12.46 25.06
CA SER A 121 -13.16 13.00 24.08
C SER A 121 -14.48 12.23 24.00
N ASN A 122 -14.46 10.96 24.34
CA ASN A 122 -15.61 10.06 24.23
C ASN A 122 -16.19 9.67 25.59
N ASN A 123 -15.66 10.25 26.67
CA ASN A 123 -16.04 9.91 28.05
C ASN A 123 -16.00 8.41 28.36
N ILE A 124 -14.92 7.75 27.92
CA ILE A 124 -14.74 6.30 28.02
C ILE A 124 -13.85 5.96 29.20
N ASN A 125 -14.30 4.97 30.00
CA ASN A 125 -13.54 4.36 31.09
C ASN A 125 -13.73 2.85 31.01
N THR A 126 -12.69 2.08 30.62
CA THR A 126 -12.79 0.62 30.44
C THR A 126 -12.99 -0.16 31.72
N LYS A 127 -12.89 0.45 32.87
CA LYS A 127 -13.30 -0.14 34.15
C LYS A 127 -14.82 -0.39 34.19
N ILE A 128 -15.58 0.37 33.41
CA ILE A 128 -17.03 0.24 33.26
C ILE A 128 -17.31 -0.69 32.07
N SER A 129 -18.00 -1.81 32.30
CA SER A 129 -18.25 -2.84 31.28
C SER A 129 -18.96 -2.30 30.02
N THR A 130 -19.90 -1.37 30.14
CA THR A 130 -20.58 -0.72 29.00
C THR A 130 -19.61 0.08 28.13
N SER A 131 -18.56 0.66 28.68
CA SER A 131 -17.56 1.41 27.91
C SER A 131 -16.79 0.52 26.93
N LYS A 132 -16.54 -0.74 27.27
CA LYS A 132 -15.90 -1.71 26.37
C LYS A 132 -16.76 -1.93 25.12
N ILE A 133 -18.07 -2.11 25.29
CA ILE A 133 -19.02 -2.28 24.19
C ILE A 133 -19.05 -1.02 23.32
N ILE A 134 -19.06 0.16 23.93
CA ILE A 134 -19.01 1.43 23.19
C ILE A 134 -17.75 1.53 22.32
N ILE A 135 -16.58 1.16 22.84
CA ILE A 135 -15.34 1.16 22.07
C ILE A 135 -15.43 0.20 20.87
N GLN A 136 -15.97 -1.01 21.08
CA GLN A 136 -16.14 -2.00 20.02
C GLN A 136 -17.04 -1.46 18.91
N VAL A 137 -18.18 -0.86 19.26
CA VAL A 137 -19.11 -0.25 18.30
C VAL A 137 -18.46 0.91 17.55
N LEU A 138 -17.77 1.82 18.25
CA LEU A 138 -17.06 2.94 17.60
C LEU A 138 -15.96 2.46 16.67
N ALA A 139 -15.28 1.39 17.02
CA ALA A 139 -14.26 0.78 16.19
C ALA A 139 -14.85 0.19 14.90
N ILE A 140 -15.96 -0.54 14.99
CA ILE A 140 -16.68 -1.08 13.83
C ILE A 140 -17.17 0.04 12.90
N ILE A 141 -17.75 1.11 13.45
CA ILE A 141 -18.21 2.26 12.67
C ILE A 141 -17.02 2.90 11.92
N ALA A 142 -15.87 3.10 12.58
CA ALA A 142 -14.70 3.69 11.95
C ALA A 142 -14.10 2.81 10.84
N GLU A 143 -14.20 1.50 10.95
CA GLU A 143 -13.81 0.54 9.90
C GLU A 143 -14.77 0.63 8.71
N PHE A 144 -16.06 0.60 8.98
CA PHE A 144 -17.09 0.73 7.96
C PHE A 144 -17.01 2.04 7.17
N GLU A 145 -16.78 3.19 7.85
CA GLU A 145 -16.55 4.47 7.17
C GLU A 145 -15.34 4.43 6.24
N ARG A 146 -14.26 3.76 6.65
CA ARG A 146 -13.06 3.59 5.82
C ARG A 146 -13.33 2.73 4.59
N ASP A 147 -14.06 1.64 4.76
CA ASP A 147 -14.39 0.72 3.66
C ASP A 147 -15.25 1.43 2.62
N ILE A 148 -16.28 2.18 3.03
CA ILE A 148 -17.09 3.01 2.13
C ILE A 148 -16.26 4.04 1.39
N LEU A 149 -15.32 4.72 2.07
CA LEU A 149 -14.44 5.69 1.42
C LEU A 149 -13.53 5.02 0.40
N THR A 150 -13.00 3.84 0.71
CA THR A 150 -12.14 3.06 -0.18
C THR A 150 -12.92 2.61 -1.42
N GLU A 151 -14.12 2.09 -1.23
CA GLU A 151 -15.02 1.70 -2.32
C GLU A 151 -15.31 2.88 -3.25
N ARG A 152 -15.71 4.02 -2.71
CA ARG A 152 -15.95 5.24 -3.51
C ARG A 152 -14.72 5.72 -4.27
N ILE A 153 -13.53 5.60 -3.69
CA ILE A 153 -12.28 5.94 -4.38
C ILE A 153 -12.03 4.97 -5.53
N GLN A 154 -12.25 3.67 -5.32
CA GLN A 154 -12.09 2.66 -6.37
C GLN A 154 -13.09 2.87 -7.51
N ASP A 155 -14.35 3.13 -7.20
CA ASP A 155 -15.38 3.41 -8.21
C ASP A 155 -15.02 4.64 -9.05
N ASN A 156 -14.60 5.73 -8.41
CA ASN A 156 -14.14 6.92 -9.12
C ASN A 156 -12.92 6.65 -10.01
N LEU A 157 -11.97 5.83 -9.55
CA LEU A 157 -10.79 5.46 -10.35
C LEU A 157 -11.20 4.59 -11.54
N MET A 158 -12.16 3.70 -11.38
CA MET A 158 -12.70 2.88 -12.47
C MET A 158 -13.39 3.75 -13.52
N GLU A 159 -14.22 4.72 -13.12
CA GLU A 159 -14.88 5.66 -14.04
C GLU A 159 -13.85 6.52 -14.81
N LEU A 160 -12.84 7.05 -14.13
CA LEU A 160 -11.77 7.79 -14.79
C LEU A 160 -10.93 6.92 -15.75
N ALA A 161 -10.77 5.63 -15.44
CA ALA A 161 -10.07 4.68 -16.30
C ALA A 161 -10.83 4.39 -17.59
N LYS A 162 -12.17 4.36 -17.55
CA LYS A 162 -13.02 4.23 -18.74
C LYS A 162 -12.83 5.39 -19.71
N ASP A 163 -12.56 6.61 -19.20
CA ASP A 163 -12.22 7.79 -19.99
C ASP A 163 -10.77 7.78 -20.54
N GLY A 164 -10.02 6.70 -20.38
CA GLY A 164 -8.62 6.59 -20.84
C GLY A 164 -7.62 7.46 -20.10
N ARG A 165 -7.97 7.97 -18.91
CA ARG A 165 -7.09 8.85 -18.14
C ARG A 165 -5.97 8.08 -17.47
N TRP A 166 -4.81 8.74 -17.34
CA TRP A 166 -3.71 8.20 -16.54
C TRP A 166 -4.00 8.32 -15.05
N MET A 167 -4.11 7.16 -14.39
CA MET A 167 -4.44 7.08 -12.94
C MET A 167 -3.26 7.39 -12.01
N GLY A 168 -2.10 7.74 -12.55
CA GLY A 168 -0.90 8.00 -11.76
C GLY A 168 -0.02 6.77 -11.55
N GLY A 169 0.90 6.86 -10.61
CA GLY A 169 1.90 5.83 -10.34
C GLY A 169 3.22 6.06 -11.08
N VAL A 170 4.05 5.01 -11.16
CA VAL A 170 5.34 5.06 -11.87
C VAL A 170 5.08 5.14 -13.37
N THR A 171 5.59 6.19 -14.02
CA THR A 171 5.43 6.38 -15.47
C THR A 171 6.15 5.28 -16.23
N PRO A 172 5.51 4.66 -17.24
CA PRO A 172 6.16 3.68 -18.11
C PRO A 172 7.37 4.28 -18.84
N THR A 173 8.34 3.44 -19.20
CA THR A 173 9.44 3.86 -20.09
C THR A 173 8.88 4.44 -21.38
N GLY A 174 9.43 5.54 -21.86
CA GLY A 174 8.90 6.28 -23.02
C GLY A 174 7.98 7.44 -22.64
N PHE A 175 7.52 7.52 -21.40
CA PHE A 175 6.58 8.55 -20.97
C PHE A 175 7.05 9.29 -19.72
N SER A 176 6.71 10.57 -19.65
CA SER A 176 6.71 11.39 -18.45
C SER A 176 5.28 11.76 -18.05
N SER A 177 5.05 12.13 -16.80
CA SER A 177 3.76 12.61 -16.33
C SER A 177 3.75 14.14 -16.24
N LYS A 178 2.83 14.78 -16.92
CA LYS A 178 2.58 16.23 -16.83
C LYS A 178 1.27 16.45 -16.08
N ARG A 179 1.33 17.21 -14.98
CA ARG A 179 0.16 17.56 -14.19
C ARG A 179 -0.39 18.90 -14.67
N VAL A 180 -1.65 18.92 -15.05
CA VAL A 180 -2.36 20.13 -15.50
C VAL A 180 -3.46 20.43 -14.47
N SER A 181 -3.46 21.64 -13.92
CA SER A 181 -4.51 22.10 -13.02
C SER A 181 -5.70 22.58 -13.82
N THR A 182 -6.84 21.95 -13.65
CA THR A 182 -8.11 22.30 -14.32
C THR A 182 -9.04 22.93 -13.26
N GLY A 183 -9.71 24.04 -13.61
CA GLY A 183 -10.65 24.73 -12.75
C GLY A 183 -10.12 26.03 -12.13
N SER A 184 -11.03 26.87 -11.65
CA SER A 184 -10.78 28.18 -11.06
C SER A 184 -11.21 28.21 -9.61
N GLY A 185 -10.47 28.91 -8.75
CA GLY A 185 -10.83 29.11 -7.34
C GLY A 185 -10.63 27.91 -6.44
N LYS A 186 -11.62 27.63 -5.56
CA LYS A 186 -11.57 26.54 -4.56
C LYS A 186 -11.71 25.12 -5.15
N ASN A 187 -12.16 25.00 -6.39
CA ASN A 187 -12.40 23.71 -7.10
C ASN A 187 -11.28 23.40 -8.10
N LYS A 188 -10.02 23.59 -7.73
CA LYS A 188 -8.89 23.16 -8.56
C LYS A 188 -8.77 21.66 -8.50
N SER A 189 -9.09 20.97 -9.58
CA SER A 189 -8.70 19.57 -9.81
C SER A 189 -7.41 19.53 -10.63
N ALA A 190 -6.55 18.55 -10.38
CA ALA A 190 -5.34 18.37 -11.14
C ALA A 190 -5.39 17.01 -11.83
N VAL A 191 -5.29 17.04 -13.15
CA VAL A 191 -5.29 15.84 -13.99
C VAL A 191 -3.87 15.59 -14.47
N SER A 192 -3.44 14.35 -14.43
CA SER A 192 -2.13 13.92 -14.90
C SER A 192 -2.25 13.27 -16.27
N PHE A 193 -1.40 13.69 -17.20
CA PHE A 193 -1.33 13.15 -18.56
C PHE A 193 0.03 12.53 -18.79
N LEU A 194 0.08 11.46 -19.60
CA LEU A 194 1.32 10.93 -20.10
C LEU A 194 1.77 11.73 -21.32
N VAL A 195 3.03 12.14 -21.29
CA VAL A 195 3.69 12.87 -22.39
C VAL A 195 4.86 12.05 -22.87
N SER A 196 4.96 11.88 -24.20
CA SER A 196 6.04 11.14 -24.85
C SER A 196 7.41 11.77 -24.59
N ILE A 197 8.41 10.91 -24.31
CA ILE A 197 9.82 11.26 -24.29
C ILE A 197 10.46 10.68 -25.56
N PRO A 198 10.86 11.50 -26.55
CA PRO A 198 11.29 11.01 -27.87
C PRO A 198 12.46 10.02 -27.84
N GLU A 199 13.42 10.22 -26.93
CA GLU A 199 14.57 9.34 -26.78
C GLU A 199 14.19 7.98 -26.22
N GLU A 200 13.36 7.96 -25.19
CA GLU A 200 12.86 6.71 -24.58
C GLU A 200 11.85 6.00 -25.51
N ARG A 201 11.10 6.73 -26.31
CA ARG A 201 10.21 6.15 -27.34
C ARG A 201 11.02 5.30 -28.32
N ARG A 202 12.14 5.82 -28.85
CA ARG A 202 13.03 5.06 -29.74
C ARG A 202 13.56 3.79 -29.09
N LEU A 203 13.86 3.85 -27.80
CA LEU A 203 14.26 2.66 -27.04
C LEU A 203 13.14 1.60 -27.02
N VAL A 204 11.89 2.00 -26.76
CA VAL A 204 10.73 1.08 -26.75
C VAL A 204 10.53 0.47 -28.12
N GLU A 205 10.54 1.27 -29.20
CA GLU A 205 10.43 0.80 -30.58
C GLU A 205 11.54 -0.23 -30.91
N LYS A 206 12.80 0.08 -30.57
CA LYS A 206 13.94 -0.82 -30.74
C LYS A 206 13.81 -2.12 -29.93
N LEU A 207 13.25 -2.03 -28.72
CA LEU A 207 13.02 -3.20 -27.85
C LEU A 207 12.04 -4.17 -28.54
N PHE A 208 10.92 -3.69 -29.08
CA PHE A 208 9.95 -4.52 -29.78
C PHE A 208 10.55 -5.12 -31.06
N ASP A 209 11.26 -4.35 -31.86
CA ASP A 209 11.92 -4.82 -33.08
C ASP A 209 12.98 -5.90 -32.79
N THR A 210 13.80 -5.68 -31.76
CA THR A 210 14.81 -6.65 -31.33
C THR A 210 14.15 -7.93 -30.80
N PHE A 211 13.07 -7.82 -30.05
CA PHE A 211 12.36 -9.00 -29.53
C PHE A 211 11.72 -9.82 -30.65
N LEU A 212 11.06 -9.19 -31.60
CA LEU A 212 10.44 -9.87 -32.73
C LEU A 212 11.47 -10.57 -33.64
N SER A 213 12.67 -9.97 -33.79
CA SER A 213 13.76 -10.55 -34.60
C SER A 213 14.45 -11.70 -33.87
N THR A 214 14.80 -11.52 -32.59
CA THR A 214 15.55 -12.52 -31.79
C THR A 214 14.67 -13.63 -31.24
N ARG A 215 13.37 -13.40 -31.10
CA ARG A 215 12.39 -14.29 -30.45
C ARG A 215 12.81 -14.74 -29.05
N SER A 216 13.61 -13.94 -28.35
CA SER A 216 14.15 -14.26 -27.04
C SER A 216 14.22 -13.03 -26.13
N ILE A 217 13.56 -13.10 -24.97
CA ILE A 217 13.58 -12.03 -23.97
C ILE A 217 15.01 -11.80 -23.46
N CYS A 218 15.77 -12.86 -23.20
CA CYS A 218 17.15 -12.75 -22.70
C CYS A 218 18.10 -12.13 -23.74
N ALA A 219 17.97 -12.54 -25.01
CA ALA A 219 18.77 -11.95 -26.09
C ALA A 219 18.46 -10.46 -26.28
N THR A 220 17.17 -10.08 -26.21
CA THR A 220 16.74 -8.68 -26.27
C THR A 220 17.34 -7.89 -25.10
N ALA A 221 17.25 -8.37 -23.87
CA ALA A 221 17.86 -7.73 -22.72
C ALA A 221 19.37 -7.53 -22.90
N THR A 222 20.07 -8.55 -23.37
CA THR A 222 21.52 -8.50 -23.63
C THR A 222 21.90 -7.47 -24.70
N ALA A 223 21.08 -7.37 -25.77
CA ALA A 223 21.29 -6.38 -26.82
C ALA A 223 21.12 -4.95 -26.31
N LEU A 224 20.05 -4.71 -25.52
CA LEU A 224 19.74 -3.38 -24.98
C LEU A 224 20.75 -2.90 -23.93
N LYS A 225 21.29 -3.78 -23.11
CA LYS A 225 22.30 -3.45 -22.08
C LYS A 225 23.52 -2.69 -22.63
N LYS A 226 23.83 -2.90 -23.91
CA LYS A 226 25.01 -2.28 -24.54
C LYS A 226 24.84 -0.79 -24.82
N GLU A 227 23.59 -0.32 -24.97
CA GLU A 227 23.31 1.03 -25.46
C GLU A 227 22.40 1.84 -24.53
N TYR A 228 21.61 1.16 -23.69
CA TYR A 228 20.54 1.79 -22.91
C TYR A 228 20.54 1.34 -21.45
N THR A 229 20.09 2.24 -20.59
CA THR A 229 19.77 1.96 -19.19
C THR A 229 18.28 2.20 -18.92
N THR A 230 17.76 1.60 -17.86
CA THR A 230 16.41 1.87 -17.38
C THR A 230 16.30 3.31 -16.83
N LYS A 231 15.09 3.82 -16.60
CA LYS A 231 14.86 5.14 -15.97
C LYS A 231 15.64 5.36 -14.66
N ASN A 232 15.94 4.29 -13.94
CA ASN A 232 16.68 4.34 -12.67
C ASN A 232 18.20 4.14 -12.86
N GLY A 233 18.69 4.18 -14.11
CA GLY A 233 20.12 3.97 -14.42
C GLY A 233 20.59 2.52 -14.33
N ALA A 234 19.70 1.55 -14.08
CA ALA A 234 20.04 0.15 -14.01
C ALA A 234 20.06 -0.51 -15.41
N GLU A 235 20.73 -1.65 -15.52
CA GLU A 235 20.72 -2.45 -16.74
C GLU A 235 19.34 -3.10 -17.01
N PHE A 236 19.04 -3.32 -18.28
CA PHE A 236 17.82 -4.05 -18.66
C PHE A 236 17.93 -5.53 -18.27
N THR A 237 17.01 -5.99 -17.43
CA THR A 237 16.83 -7.40 -17.09
C THR A 237 15.78 -8.03 -18.00
N ALA A 238 15.79 -9.36 -18.10
CA ALA A 238 14.74 -10.10 -18.81
C ALA A 238 13.33 -9.81 -18.25
N LEU A 239 13.22 -9.56 -16.94
CA LEU A 239 11.96 -9.18 -16.31
C LEU A 239 11.49 -7.79 -16.79
N ALA A 240 12.36 -6.79 -16.79
CA ALA A 240 12.04 -5.45 -17.26
C ALA A 240 11.61 -5.44 -18.73
N VAL A 241 12.32 -6.17 -19.59
CA VAL A 241 11.94 -6.34 -21.01
C VAL A 241 10.56 -6.97 -21.15
N ARG A 242 10.29 -8.05 -20.41
CA ARG A 242 8.99 -8.72 -20.43
C ARG A 242 7.85 -7.81 -19.97
N ASP A 243 8.08 -6.99 -18.95
CA ASP A 243 7.06 -6.09 -18.42
C ASP A 243 6.75 -4.94 -19.38
N ILE A 244 7.74 -4.45 -20.12
CA ILE A 244 7.52 -3.49 -21.21
C ILE A 244 6.74 -4.14 -22.35
N LEU A 245 7.15 -5.32 -22.83
CA LEU A 245 6.47 -6.03 -23.91
C LEU A 245 5.00 -6.34 -23.60
N LYS A 246 4.68 -6.67 -22.34
CA LYS A 246 3.32 -7.00 -21.91
C LYS A 246 2.44 -5.78 -21.62
N ASN A 247 2.99 -4.58 -21.61
CA ASN A 247 2.21 -3.41 -21.26
C ASN A 247 1.41 -2.86 -22.44
N PRO A 248 0.07 -2.86 -22.40
CA PRO A 248 -0.77 -2.37 -23.49
C PRO A 248 -0.58 -0.89 -23.83
N ILE A 249 -0.04 -0.10 -22.91
CA ILE A 249 0.13 1.35 -23.04
C ILE A 249 0.92 1.77 -24.30
N TYR A 250 1.73 0.86 -24.82
CA TYR A 250 2.52 1.10 -26.02
C TYR A 250 1.75 0.78 -27.31
N CYS A 251 0.70 -0.03 -27.22
CA CYS A 251 -0.09 -0.48 -28.35
C CYS A 251 -0.96 0.66 -28.88
N THR A 252 -0.96 0.86 -30.18
CA THR A 252 -1.88 1.80 -30.85
C THR A 252 -3.31 1.28 -30.75
N ALA A 253 -4.23 2.15 -30.39
CA ALA A 253 -5.66 1.85 -30.33
C ALA A 253 -6.27 1.91 -31.74
N ASP A 254 -6.43 0.76 -32.36
CA ASP A 254 -7.06 0.59 -33.69
C ASP A 254 -8.00 -0.63 -33.66
N GLU A 255 -8.65 -0.92 -34.78
CA GLU A 255 -9.59 -2.02 -34.92
C GLU A 255 -8.98 -3.39 -34.53
N LEU A 256 -7.71 -3.64 -34.89
CA LEU A 256 -7.03 -4.89 -34.55
C LEU A 256 -6.79 -5.02 -33.04
N SER A 257 -6.41 -3.94 -32.37
CA SER A 257 -6.25 -3.93 -30.91
C SER A 257 -7.58 -4.07 -30.21
N TYR A 258 -8.66 -3.44 -30.68
CA TYR A 258 -10.02 -3.61 -30.17
C TYR A 258 -10.43 -5.09 -30.23
N GLN A 259 -10.30 -5.72 -31.41
CA GLN A 259 -10.64 -7.12 -31.59
C GLN A 259 -9.80 -8.04 -30.70
N TYR A 260 -8.49 -7.76 -30.57
CA TYR A 260 -7.62 -8.55 -29.70
C TYR A 260 -8.10 -8.56 -28.24
N PHE A 261 -8.43 -7.40 -27.66
CA PHE A 261 -8.87 -7.31 -26.27
C PHE A 261 -10.28 -7.88 -26.08
N MET A 262 -11.15 -7.75 -27.09
CA MET A 262 -12.48 -8.38 -27.12
C MET A 262 -12.37 -9.90 -27.09
N ASP A 263 -11.51 -10.49 -27.94
CA ASP A 263 -11.29 -11.94 -27.99
C ASP A 263 -10.70 -12.50 -26.69
N GLN A 264 -9.95 -11.66 -25.93
CA GLN A 264 -9.41 -12.01 -24.63
C GLN A 264 -10.42 -11.79 -23.47
N GLY A 265 -11.62 -11.29 -23.76
CA GLY A 265 -12.69 -11.06 -22.79
C GLY A 265 -12.47 -9.85 -21.86
N ALA A 266 -11.61 -8.90 -22.23
CA ALA A 266 -11.40 -7.67 -21.47
C ALA A 266 -12.66 -6.80 -21.43
N ASN A 267 -12.82 -5.99 -20.36
CA ASN A 267 -13.89 -4.99 -20.32
C ASN A 267 -13.48 -3.77 -21.15
N LEU A 268 -13.95 -3.72 -22.38
CA LEU A 268 -13.67 -2.62 -23.32
C LEU A 268 -14.62 -1.44 -23.09
N PHE A 269 -14.07 -0.24 -23.16
CA PHE A 269 -14.80 1.03 -23.08
C PHE A 269 -14.47 1.92 -24.27
N GLY A 270 -15.48 2.56 -24.84
CA GLY A 270 -15.45 3.25 -26.11
C GLY A 270 -16.02 2.37 -27.23
N GLU A 271 -16.53 3.01 -28.26
CA GLU A 271 -17.00 2.34 -29.46
C GLU A 271 -15.82 1.99 -30.39
N PRO A 272 -15.95 1.02 -31.30
CA PRO A 272 -14.87 0.68 -32.24
C PRO A 272 -14.32 1.89 -33.02
N GLU A 273 -15.17 2.88 -33.31
CA GLU A 273 -14.83 4.12 -34.03
C GLU A 273 -13.90 5.05 -33.21
N ASP A 274 -13.90 4.92 -31.86
CA ASP A 274 -13.03 5.69 -30.99
C ASP A 274 -11.56 5.23 -31.06
N TYR A 275 -11.35 4.00 -31.60
CA TYR A 275 -10.01 3.40 -31.76
C TYR A 275 -9.36 3.94 -33.04
N ASP A 276 -8.87 5.16 -32.94
CA ASP A 276 -8.51 6.08 -34.07
C ASP A 276 -7.18 5.75 -34.76
N GLY A 277 -6.42 4.78 -34.32
CA GLY A 277 -5.11 4.42 -34.88
C GLY A 277 -3.98 5.39 -34.52
N VAL A 278 -4.20 6.34 -33.60
CA VAL A 278 -3.23 7.36 -33.17
C VAL A 278 -2.92 7.23 -31.69
N HIS A 279 -3.96 7.21 -30.87
CA HIS A 279 -3.80 7.08 -29.42
C HIS A 279 -3.37 5.68 -29.01
N GLY A 280 -2.80 5.59 -27.81
CA GLY A 280 -2.41 4.31 -27.19
C GLY A 280 -3.53 3.69 -26.38
N ILE A 281 -3.40 2.41 -26.04
CA ILE A 281 -4.33 1.69 -25.16
C ILE A 281 -4.08 2.05 -23.70
N SER A 282 -5.10 2.49 -22.99
CA SER A 282 -5.12 2.57 -21.54
C SER A 282 -5.67 1.28 -20.95
N ALA A 283 -4.97 0.67 -20.01
CA ALA A 283 -5.46 -0.53 -19.32
C ALA A 283 -5.28 -0.36 -17.81
N TYR A 284 -6.38 -0.42 -17.08
CA TYR A 284 -6.47 -0.28 -15.64
C TYR A 284 -6.88 -1.61 -14.98
N ASN A 285 -6.74 -1.72 -13.66
CA ASN A 285 -7.09 -2.91 -12.87
C ASN A 285 -6.33 -4.20 -13.27
N LYS A 286 -5.06 -4.03 -13.73
CA LYS A 286 -4.21 -5.15 -14.19
C LYS A 286 -3.59 -5.96 -13.05
N THR A 287 -3.51 -5.39 -11.86
CA THR A 287 -2.83 -6.00 -10.71
C THR A 287 -3.63 -5.79 -9.45
N ASP A 288 -3.54 -6.75 -8.56
CA ASP A 288 -4.00 -6.63 -7.18
C ASP A 288 -2.81 -6.50 -6.24
N GLN A 289 -2.93 -5.61 -5.26
CA GLN A 289 -1.90 -5.43 -4.23
C GLN A 289 -2.40 -6.06 -2.95
N MET A 290 -1.76 -7.13 -2.54
CA MET A 290 -2.03 -7.79 -1.26
C MET A 290 -0.98 -7.38 -0.25
N ILE A 291 -1.42 -7.00 0.93
CA ILE A 291 -0.56 -6.75 2.08
C ILE A 291 -0.67 -7.99 2.96
N LEU A 292 0.36 -8.81 2.94
CA LEU A 292 0.45 -10.03 3.74
C LEU A 292 1.25 -9.73 5.02
N GLU A 293 0.82 -10.29 6.13
CA GLU A 293 1.61 -10.21 7.36
C GLU A 293 2.79 -11.19 7.26
N ASP A 294 4.01 -10.70 7.51
CA ASP A 294 5.25 -11.50 7.49
C ASP A 294 5.21 -12.54 8.63
N GLU A 295 5.77 -13.72 8.41
CA GLU A 295 5.84 -14.79 9.43
C GLU A 295 6.56 -14.35 10.72
N ASN A 296 7.47 -13.38 10.61
CA ASN A 296 8.18 -12.79 11.75
C ASN A 296 7.48 -11.52 12.27
N SER A 297 6.24 -11.29 11.88
CA SER A 297 5.42 -10.18 12.38
C SER A 297 5.02 -10.46 13.82
N THR A 298 5.14 -9.43 14.67
CA THR A 298 4.61 -9.47 16.03
C THR A 298 3.67 -8.30 16.23
N PHE A 299 2.78 -8.40 17.21
CA PHE A 299 1.86 -7.32 17.54
C PHE A 299 2.58 -5.97 17.77
N PHE A 300 3.72 -5.99 18.43
CA PHE A 300 4.50 -4.79 18.75
C PHE A 300 5.46 -4.37 17.64
N ASN A 301 5.77 -5.26 16.70
CA ASN A 301 6.60 -4.99 15.53
C ASN A 301 5.98 -5.63 14.27
N PRO A 302 4.87 -5.08 13.77
CA PRO A 302 4.20 -5.63 12.61
C PRO A 302 5.06 -5.45 11.36
N LYS A 303 5.35 -6.56 10.69
CA LYS A 303 6.04 -6.60 9.41
C LYS A 303 5.06 -7.00 8.32
N PHE A 304 5.07 -6.28 7.22
CA PHE A 304 4.18 -6.54 6.09
C PHE A 304 5.00 -6.77 4.83
N VAL A 305 4.62 -7.78 4.07
CA VAL A 305 5.14 -8.05 2.74
C VAL A 305 4.09 -7.60 1.73
N HIS A 306 4.51 -6.76 0.80
CA HIS A 306 3.66 -6.35 -0.32
C HIS A 306 3.80 -7.37 -1.44
N ALA A 307 2.76 -8.14 -1.67
CA ALA A 307 2.63 -9.04 -2.82
C ALA A 307 1.80 -8.34 -3.90
N MET A 308 2.20 -8.54 -5.15
CA MET A 308 1.46 -8.04 -6.31
C MET A 308 1.10 -9.23 -7.19
N GLU A 309 -0.18 -9.46 -7.40
CA GLU A 309 -0.69 -10.48 -8.28
C GLU A 309 -1.28 -9.85 -9.55
N ARG A 310 -1.04 -10.47 -10.71
CA ARG A 310 -1.66 -10.02 -11.96
C ARG A 310 -3.06 -10.57 -12.06
N LYS A 311 -4.03 -9.68 -12.29
CA LYS A 311 -5.41 -10.06 -12.55
C LYS A 311 -5.55 -10.63 -13.95
N PRO A 312 -6.49 -11.58 -14.15
CA PRO A 312 -6.84 -12.06 -15.47
C PRO A 312 -7.36 -10.92 -16.33
N ILE A 313 -7.19 -11.05 -17.64
CA ILE A 313 -7.48 -9.96 -18.61
C ILE A 313 -8.96 -9.59 -18.64
N GLU A 314 -9.84 -10.51 -18.28
CA GLU A 314 -11.30 -10.32 -18.19
C GLU A 314 -11.70 -9.29 -17.13
N GLN A 315 -10.80 -9.00 -16.18
CA GLN A 315 -11.02 -7.99 -15.14
C GLN A 315 -10.39 -6.63 -15.48
N TRP A 316 -9.67 -6.55 -16.61
CA TRP A 316 -9.04 -5.29 -17.02
C TRP A 316 -10.08 -4.34 -17.57
N ILE A 317 -9.94 -3.07 -17.26
CA ILE A 317 -10.66 -1.97 -17.90
C ILE A 317 -9.75 -1.45 -19.00
N VAL A 318 -10.18 -1.62 -20.25
CA VAL A 318 -9.42 -1.23 -21.44
C VAL A 318 -10.17 -0.14 -22.17
N SER A 319 -9.50 0.95 -22.47
CA SER A 319 -10.06 2.12 -23.14
C SER A 319 -9.00 2.79 -24.02
N VAL A 320 -9.41 3.70 -24.90
CA VAL A 320 -8.49 4.54 -25.66
C VAL A 320 -7.83 5.53 -24.69
N GLY A 321 -6.52 5.52 -24.62
CA GLY A 321 -5.75 6.39 -23.72
C GLY A 321 -5.63 7.81 -24.28
N GLN A 322 -5.35 8.77 -23.39
CA GLN A 322 -5.09 10.17 -23.77
C GLN A 322 -3.61 10.44 -24.11
N HIS A 323 -2.89 9.42 -24.57
CA HIS A 323 -1.49 9.45 -24.98
C HIS A 323 -1.31 8.78 -26.32
N ASP A 324 -0.25 9.12 -27.04
CA ASP A 324 0.04 8.52 -28.34
C ASP A 324 0.49 7.06 -28.21
N GLY A 325 0.04 6.20 -29.11
CA GLY A 325 0.55 4.85 -29.29
C GLY A 325 1.95 4.86 -29.92
N TYR A 326 2.84 3.94 -29.49
CA TYR A 326 4.20 3.85 -30.04
C TYR A 326 4.38 2.69 -31.00
N ILE A 327 3.66 1.61 -30.75
CA ILE A 327 3.83 0.31 -31.40
C ILE A 327 2.52 -0.01 -32.10
N SER A 328 2.57 -0.28 -33.41
CA SER A 328 1.36 -0.71 -34.12
C SER A 328 0.76 -1.96 -33.47
N SER A 329 -0.54 -2.06 -33.50
CA SER A 329 -1.29 -3.19 -32.93
C SER A 329 -0.81 -4.53 -33.49
N GLU A 330 -0.43 -4.60 -34.77
CA GLU A 330 0.14 -5.80 -35.39
C GLU A 330 1.45 -6.25 -34.75
N LYS A 331 2.38 -5.30 -34.53
CA LYS A 331 3.65 -5.59 -33.86
C LYS A 331 3.42 -6.02 -32.39
N TRP A 332 2.56 -5.29 -31.68
CA TRP A 332 2.28 -5.57 -30.28
C TRP A 332 1.60 -6.94 -30.10
N THR A 333 0.57 -7.26 -30.87
CA THR A 333 -0.13 -8.56 -30.82
C THR A 333 0.78 -9.71 -31.23
N SER A 334 1.67 -9.51 -32.23
CA SER A 334 2.68 -10.49 -32.59
C SER A 334 3.64 -10.78 -31.44
N ALA A 335 4.05 -9.74 -30.70
CA ALA A 335 4.86 -9.89 -29.50
C ALA A 335 4.12 -10.67 -28.40
N GLN A 336 2.80 -10.41 -28.18
CA GLN A 336 2.01 -11.18 -27.21
C GLN A 336 1.92 -12.68 -27.59
N LYS A 337 1.63 -13.00 -28.85
CA LYS A 337 1.59 -14.39 -29.34
C LYS A 337 2.92 -15.11 -29.12
N LEU A 338 4.03 -14.41 -29.37
CA LEU A 338 5.37 -14.97 -29.15
C LEU A 338 5.65 -15.18 -27.65
N LEU A 339 5.26 -14.25 -26.79
CA LEU A 339 5.39 -14.38 -25.32
C LEU A 339 4.59 -15.58 -24.77
N LEU A 340 3.38 -15.81 -25.28
CA LEU A 340 2.57 -16.99 -24.92
C LEU A 340 3.29 -18.29 -25.33
N THR A 341 3.80 -18.37 -26.56
CA THR A 341 4.53 -19.52 -27.06
C THR A 341 5.79 -19.82 -26.21
N ILE A 342 6.50 -18.77 -25.78
CA ILE A 342 7.66 -18.91 -24.90
C ILE A 342 7.22 -19.45 -23.52
N ALA A 343 6.13 -18.91 -22.94
CA ALA A 343 5.62 -19.37 -21.65
C ALA A 343 5.20 -20.85 -21.68
N GLU A 344 4.50 -21.27 -22.72
CA GLU A 344 4.11 -22.67 -22.91
C GLU A 344 5.31 -23.62 -23.01
N ARG A 345 6.39 -23.20 -23.67
CA ARG A 345 7.63 -23.99 -23.75
C ARG A 345 8.30 -24.16 -22.40
N HIS A 346 8.29 -23.13 -21.56
CA HIS A 346 8.87 -23.18 -20.22
C HIS A 346 8.01 -23.98 -19.23
N ASN A 347 6.69 -23.99 -19.39
CA ASN A 347 5.77 -24.74 -18.54
C ASN A 347 5.64 -26.22 -18.90
N ARG A 348 6.32 -26.73 -19.94
CA ARG A 348 6.33 -28.16 -20.22
C ARG A 348 6.99 -28.87 -19.05
N PRO A 349 6.31 -29.86 -18.43
CA PRO A 349 6.91 -30.62 -17.34
C PRO A 349 8.18 -31.27 -17.86
N HIS A 350 9.28 -31.06 -17.13
CA HIS A 350 10.52 -31.77 -17.43
C HIS A 350 10.22 -33.29 -17.41
N ARG A 351 10.33 -33.96 -18.56
CA ARG A 351 10.29 -35.40 -18.58
C ARG A 351 11.40 -35.91 -17.67
N LYS A 352 11.03 -36.57 -16.58
CA LYS A 352 12.01 -37.29 -15.74
C LYS A 352 12.61 -38.42 -16.63
N THR A 353 13.72 -38.11 -17.27
CA THR A 353 14.50 -39.10 -18.03
C THR A 353 15.69 -39.45 -17.18
N ASN A 354 15.98 -40.76 -17.06
CA ASN A 354 17.20 -41.27 -16.42
C ASN A 354 18.46 -41.07 -17.29
N ALA A 355 18.35 -40.31 -18.38
CA ALA A 355 19.45 -40.01 -19.27
C ALA A 355 20.40 -38.98 -18.65
N LEU A 356 21.65 -39.34 -18.48
CA LEU A 356 22.72 -38.56 -17.82
C LEU A 356 22.95 -37.17 -18.44
N LEU A 357 22.56 -36.97 -19.72
CA LEU A 357 22.74 -35.73 -20.47
C LEU A 357 21.42 -35.03 -20.84
N SER A 358 20.31 -35.42 -20.19
CA SER A 358 19.00 -34.83 -20.44
C SER A 358 18.98 -33.35 -20.01
N GLY A 359 18.80 -32.46 -20.97
CA GLY A 359 18.80 -30.99 -20.78
C GLY A 359 20.12 -30.28 -21.12
N ILE A 360 21.22 -31.04 -21.38
CA ILE A 360 22.54 -30.50 -21.75
C ILE A 360 22.71 -30.51 -23.27
N LEU A 361 22.22 -31.59 -23.94
CA LEU A 361 22.29 -31.69 -25.38
C LEU A 361 21.25 -30.78 -26.05
N ARG A 362 21.69 -29.80 -26.83
CA ARG A 362 20.87 -28.98 -27.72
C ARG A 362 21.18 -29.37 -29.17
N CYS A 363 20.11 -29.55 -29.95
CA CYS A 363 20.26 -29.72 -31.41
C CYS A 363 20.85 -28.44 -32.00
N PRO A 364 21.86 -28.45 -32.84
CA PRO A 364 22.49 -27.30 -33.46
C PRO A 364 21.70 -26.78 -34.68
N LEU A 365 20.38 -26.96 -34.74
CA LEU A 365 19.51 -26.38 -35.78
C LEU A 365 19.00 -25.01 -35.40
#